data_5d85aed91acc040e91553c4544772321
#
_entry.id   5d85aed91acc040e91553c4544772321
#
_cell.length_a   1.000
_cell.length_b   1.000
_cell.length_c   1.000
_cell.angle_alpha   90.00
_cell.angle_beta   90.00
_cell.angle_gamma   90.00
#
_symmetry.space_group_name_H-M   'P 1'
#
loop_
_entity.id
_entity.type
_entity.pdbx_description
1 polymer ?
#
loop_
_entity_poly.entity_id
_entity_poly.type
_entity_poly.pdbx_seq_one_letter_code
_entity_poly.pdbx_strand_id
1 'polypeptide(L)'
;MSLRERKKLAAWRAIRSAALRLFEERGFEAVSVEEIAAAADVSRSTFFNYFASKEAVVFDQDPEQREQWRAIMAARPDDEPLWDSLTAILVGFNELLSDRVPLQRRLKDRSPALAQSSWDVVGEQFLTDLREWTASRTSEGDTMNVALKLNLAFAAQSTAYETWGADEPFEDYLRRLKYCLHAAAPMGPPEPTSGS
;
A
#
# COMPACT_ATOMS: atom_id res chain seq x y z
N MET A 1 2.25 13.46 -19.67
CA MET A 1 1.52 12.20 -20.02
C MET A 1 0.95 12.32 -21.43
N SER A 2 1.24 11.35 -22.31
CA SER A 2 0.76 11.30 -23.70
C SER A 2 -0.74 10.94 -23.76
N LEU A 3 -1.40 11.19 -24.93
CA LEU A 3 -2.80 10.79 -25.14
C LEU A 3 -3.00 9.27 -24.98
N ARG A 4 -2.00 8.48 -25.39
CA ARG A 4 -2.01 7.01 -25.29
C ARG A 4 -1.99 6.57 -23.80
N GLU A 5 -1.15 7.18 -22.99
CA GLU A 5 -1.06 6.91 -21.54
C GLU A 5 -2.35 7.28 -20.82
N ARG A 6 -2.93 8.46 -21.13
CA ARG A 6 -4.22 8.86 -20.57
C ARG A 6 -5.34 7.87 -20.90
N LYS A 7 -5.43 7.41 -22.17
CA LYS A 7 -6.40 6.39 -22.59
C LYS A 7 -6.18 5.05 -21.86
N LYS A 8 -4.89 4.65 -21.69
CA LYS A 8 -4.54 3.43 -20.97
C LYS A 8 -4.99 3.51 -19.51
N LEU A 9 -4.71 4.61 -18.84
CA LEU A 9 -5.10 4.84 -17.45
C LEU A 9 -6.64 4.90 -17.29
N ALA A 10 -7.33 5.58 -18.21
CA ALA A 10 -8.80 5.65 -18.19
C ALA A 10 -9.43 4.25 -18.34
N ALA A 11 -8.91 3.41 -19.23
CA ALA A 11 -9.39 2.02 -19.37
C ALA A 11 -9.09 1.18 -18.12
N TRP A 12 -7.88 1.30 -17.55
CA TRP A 12 -7.53 0.64 -16.28
C TRP A 12 -8.51 1.01 -15.15
N ARG A 13 -8.80 2.31 -14.99
CA ARG A 13 -9.75 2.82 -13.99
C ARG A 13 -11.18 2.36 -14.25
N ALA A 14 -11.61 2.33 -15.51
CA ALA A 14 -12.95 1.85 -15.88
C ALA A 14 -13.15 0.38 -15.53
N ILE A 15 -12.18 -0.50 -15.89
CA ILE A 15 -12.22 -1.93 -15.56
C ILE A 15 -12.27 -2.11 -14.04
N ARG A 16 -11.39 -1.40 -13.31
CA ARG A 16 -11.33 -1.51 -11.85
C ARG A 16 -12.62 -1.04 -11.20
N SER A 17 -13.16 0.11 -11.59
CA SER A 17 -14.41 0.65 -11.03
C SER A 17 -15.59 -0.31 -11.25
N ALA A 18 -15.70 -0.88 -12.46
CA ALA A 18 -16.72 -1.89 -12.77
C ALA A 18 -16.59 -3.13 -11.89
N ALA A 19 -15.37 -3.64 -11.74
CA ALA A 19 -15.09 -4.83 -10.92
C ALA A 19 -15.41 -4.60 -9.44
N LEU A 20 -14.90 -3.50 -8.85
CA LEU A 20 -15.11 -3.20 -7.44
C LEU A 20 -16.59 -3.03 -7.11
N ARG A 21 -17.36 -2.35 -7.97
CA ARG A 21 -18.82 -2.24 -7.83
C ARG A 21 -19.50 -3.61 -7.85
N LEU A 22 -19.16 -4.47 -8.81
CA LEU A 22 -19.72 -5.83 -8.89
C LEU A 22 -19.36 -6.67 -7.66
N PHE A 23 -18.13 -6.55 -7.15
CA PHE A 23 -17.69 -7.26 -5.94
C PHE A 23 -18.45 -6.80 -4.69
N GLU A 24 -18.74 -5.50 -4.57
CA GLU A 24 -19.56 -4.98 -3.46
C GLU A 24 -21.02 -5.45 -3.55
N GLU A 25 -21.60 -5.48 -4.75
CA GLU A 25 -22.99 -5.87 -4.98
C GLU A 25 -23.22 -7.38 -4.80
N ARG A 26 -22.27 -8.23 -5.24
CA ARG A 26 -22.50 -9.68 -5.42
C ARG A 26 -21.49 -10.56 -4.70
N GLY A 27 -20.45 -10.00 -4.14
CA GLY A 27 -19.32 -10.74 -3.59
C GLY A 27 -18.25 -11.08 -4.63
N PHE A 28 -17.03 -11.24 -4.18
CA PHE A 28 -15.87 -11.47 -5.04
C PHE A 28 -15.98 -12.79 -5.82
N GLU A 29 -16.36 -13.90 -5.16
CA GLU A 29 -16.43 -15.23 -5.76
C GLU A 29 -17.48 -15.33 -6.87
N ALA A 30 -18.61 -14.62 -6.72
CA ALA A 30 -19.75 -14.70 -7.64
C ALA A 30 -19.56 -13.93 -8.96
N VAL A 31 -18.48 -13.16 -9.10
CA VAL A 31 -18.22 -12.30 -10.27
C VAL A 31 -17.11 -12.89 -11.12
N SER A 32 -17.37 -13.07 -12.41
CA SER A 32 -16.40 -13.55 -13.41
C SER A 32 -15.65 -12.38 -14.08
N VAL A 33 -14.49 -12.70 -14.67
CA VAL A 33 -13.73 -11.74 -15.51
C VAL A 33 -14.55 -11.28 -16.72
N GLU A 34 -15.36 -12.18 -17.28
CA GLU A 34 -16.23 -11.90 -18.40
C GLU A 34 -17.30 -10.84 -18.06
N GLU A 35 -17.89 -10.93 -16.87
CA GLU A 35 -18.86 -9.94 -16.39
C GLU A 35 -18.19 -8.59 -16.10
N ILE A 36 -16.99 -8.58 -15.55
CA ILE A 36 -16.21 -7.36 -15.35
C ILE A 36 -15.91 -6.69 -16.69
N ALA A 37 -15.41 -7.46 -17.66
CA ALA A 37 -15.08 -6.97 -18.98
C ALA A 37 -16.31 -6.38 -19.69
N ALA A 38 -17.45 -7.08 -19.63
CA ALA A 38 -18.73 -6.60 -20.18
C ALA A 38 -19.19 -5.30 -19.49
N ALA A 39 -19.09 -5.23 -18.16
CA ALA A 39 -19.49 -4.04 -17.40
C ALA A 39 -18.59 -2.82 -17.65
N ALA A 40 -17.34 -3.05 -18.07
CA ALA A 40 -16.37 -2.01 -18.44
C ALA A 40 -16.35 -1.71 -19.95
N ASP A 41 -17.22 -2.33 -20.74
CA ASP A 41 -17.26 -2.23 -22.22
C ASP A 41 -15.92 -2.57 -22.87
N VAL A 42 -15.26 -3.65 -22.42
CA VAL A 42 -14.01 -4.14 -22.99
C VAL A 42 -14.09 -5.64 -23.27
N SER A 43 -13.16 -6.16 -24.10
CA SER A 43 -13.02 -7.60 -24.29
C SER A 43 -12.32 -8.25 -23.09
N ARG A 44 -12.51 -9.58 -22.92
CA ARG A 44 -11.77 -10.38 -21.95
C ARG A 44 -10.24 -10.28 -22.15
N SER A 45 -9.79 -10.26 -23.40
CA SER A 45 -8.37 -10.07 -23.71
C SER A 45 -7.87 -8.67 -23.31
N THR A 46 -8.71 -7.66 -23.46
CA THR A 46 -8.40 -6.31 -23.00
C THR A 46 -8.27 -6.26 -21.47
N PHE A 47 -9.14 -6.95 -20.73
CA PHE A 47 -8.99 -7.08 -19.28
C PHE A 47 -7.59 -7.60 -18.90
N PHE A 48 -7.15 -8.71 -19.50
CA PHE A 48 -5.85 -9.32 -19.21
C PHE A 48 -4.64 -8.51 -19.69
N ASN A 49 -4.83 -7.50 -20.54
CA ASN A 49 -3.78 -6.53 -20.86
C ASN A 49 -3.54 -5.52 -19.73
N TYR A 50 -4.46 -5.40 -18.78
CA TYR A 50 -4.39 -4.46 -17.66
C TYR A 50 -4.19 -5.15 -16.31
N PHE A 51 -4.78 -6.32 -16.10
CA PHE A 51 -4.77 -7.04 -14.82
C PHE A 51 -4.41 -8.51 -15.05
N ALA A 52 -3.42 -8.99 -14.30
CA ALA A 52 -2.97 -10.38 -14.40
C ALA A 52 -4.06 -11.38 -13.94
N SER A 53 -4.91 -10.98 -13.01
CA SER A 53 -5.99 -11.80 -12.46
C SER A 53 -7.15 -10.93 -11.93
N LYS A 54 -8.21 -11.58 -11.49
CA LYS A 54 -9.35 -10.94 -10.83
C LYS A 54 -8.95 -10.31 -9.48
N GLU A 55 -8.04 -10.95 -8.76
CA GLU A 55 -7.46 -10.47 -7.50
C GLU A 55 -6.64 -9.20 -7.72
N ALA A 56 -5.87 -9.14 -8.80
CA ALA A 56 -5.07 -7.97 -9.17
C ALA A 56 -5.91 -6.69 -9.24
N VAL A 57 -7.16 -6.79 -9.67
CA VAL A 57 -8.08 -5.62 -9.71
C VAL A 57 -8.29 -5.01 -8.33
N VAL A 58 -8.32 -5.84 -7.29
CA VAL A 58 -8.51 -5.38 -5.90
C VAL A 58 -7.23 -4.73 -5.37
N PHE A 59 -6.06 -5.32 -5.66
CA PHE A 59 -4.80 -4.99 -5.00
C PHE A 59 -3.85 -4.11 -5.81
N ASP A 60 -3.91 -4.11 -7.16
CA ASP A 60 -3.01 -3.30 -7.98
C ASP A 60 -3.21 -1.81 -7.71
N GLN A 61 -2.09 -1.10 -7.61
CA GLN A 61 -2.08 0.33 -7.34
C GLN A 61 -2.37 1.14 -8.61
N ASP A 62 -3.06 2.29 -8.45
CA ASP A 62 -3.23 3.24 -9.54
C ASP A 62 -1.85 3.75 -9.97
N PRO A 63 -1.50 3.65 -11.27
CA PRO A 63 -0.19 4.08 -11.76
C PRO A 63 0.18 5.55 -11.44
N GLU A 64 -0.80 6.44 -11.30
CA GLU A 64 -0.55 7.84 -10.92
C GLU A 64 -0.23 8.00 -9.43
N GLN A 65 -0.60 7.07 -8.57
CA GLN A 65 -0.27 7.14 -7.14
C GLN A 65 1.24 7.07 -6.91
N ARG A 66 2.01 6.47 -7.84
CA ARG A 66 3.46 6.39 -7.72
C ARG A 66 4.12 7.76 -7.61
N GLU A 67 3.69 8.72 -8.42
CA GLU A 67 4.21 10.09 -8.35
C GLU A 67 3.88 10.74 -7.01
N GLN A 68 2.70 10.46 -6.46
CA GLN A 68 2.26 11.03 -5.19
C GLN A 68 3.09 10.52 -4.01
N TRP A 69 3.30 9.19 -3.86
CA TRP A 69 4.13 8.71 -2.74
C TRP A 69 5.61 9.06 -2.92
N ARG A 70 6.13 9.13 -4.15
CA ARG A 70 7.50 9.63 -4.39
C ARG A 70 7.64 11.10 -4.01
N ALA A 71 6.60 11.90 -4.21
CA ALA A 71 6.57 13.29 -3.74
C ALA A 71 6.61 13.37 -2.20
N ILE A 72 5.89 12.48 -1.50
CA ILE A 72 5.97 12.39 -0.04
C ILE A 72 7.40 12.06 0.41
N MET A 73 8.06 11.09 -0.24
CA MET A 73 9.45 10.72 0.04
C MET A 73 10.40 11.88 -0.23
N ALA A 74 10.27 12.55 -1.38
CA ALA A 74 11.12 13.67 -1.78
C ALA A 74 10.96 14.92 -0.89
N ALA A 75 9.82 15.08 -0.25
CA ALA A 75 9.55 16.18 0.68
C ALA A 75 10.21 16.00 2.06
N ARG A 76 10.84 14.84 2.34
CA ARG A 76 11.51 14.63 3.63
C ARG A 76 12.84 15.36 3.70
N PRO A 77 13.09 16.15 4.78
CA PRO A 77 14.37 16.83 4.99
C PRO A 77 15.55 15.85 5.02
N ASP A 78 16.70 16.26 4.53
CA ASP A 78 17.89 15.39 4.47
C ASP A 78 18.49 15.09 5.84
N ASP A 79 18.32 15.99 6.80
CA ASP A 79 18.78 15.90 8.18
C ASP A 79 17.76 15.28 9.14
N GLU A 80 16.55 14.90 8.63
CA GLU A 80 15.52 14.28 9.45
C GLU A 80 15.93 12.85 9.85
N PRO A 81 15.72 12.46 11.12
CA PRO A 81 15.94 11.07 11.54
C PRO A 81 15.17 10.09 10.66
N LEU A 82 15.83 9.00 10.22
CA LEU A 82 15.24 8.03 9.29
C LEU A 82 13.90 7.47 9.80
N TRP A 83 13.75 7.26 11.12
CA TRP A 83 12.49 6.75 11.68
C TRP A 83 11.33 7.74 11.53
N ASP A 84 11.59 9.02 11.70
CA ASP A 84 10.59 10.07 11.55
C ASP A 84 10.16 10.19 10.09
N SER A 85 11.14 10.13 9.17
CA SER A 85 10.86 10.06 7.73
C SER A 85 10.03 8.83 7.36
N LEU A 86 10.37 7.63 7.84
CA LEU A 86 9.60 6.40 7.58
C LEU A 86 8.18 6.52 8.12
N THR A 87 8.02 7.07 9.32
CA THR A 87 6.71 7.32 9.93
C THR A 87 5.86 8.24 9.06
N ALA A 88 6.40 9.38 8.65
CA ALA A 88 5.70 10.34 7.81
C ALA A 88 5.35 9.77 6.43
N ILE A 89 6.28 9.01 5.81
CA ILE A 89 6.06 8.37 4.51
C ILE A 89 4.96 7.31 4.61
N LEU A 90 4.99 6.43 5.61
CA LEU A 90 3.98 5.37 5.76
C LEU A 90 2.60 5.94 6.08
N VAL A 91 2.52 6.94 6.95
CA VAL A 91 1.23 7.63 7.23
C VAL A 91 0.70 8.28 5.95
N GLY A 92 1.50 9.10 5.27
CA GLY A 92 1.09 9.78 4.05
C GLY A 92 0.73 8.81 2.91
N PHE A 93 1.47 7.70 2.77
CA PHE A 93 1.12 6.65 1.81
C PHE A 93 -0.25 6.03 2.11
N ASN A 94 -0.54 5.71 3.37
CA ASN A 94 -1.84 5.14 3.73
C ASN A 94 -2.98 6.16 3.57
N GLU A 95 -2.73 7.45 3.82
CA GLU A 95 -3.71 8.52 3.56
C GLU A 95 -4.07 8.63 2.06
N LEU A 96 -3.11 8.38 1.14
CA LEU A 96 -3.39 8.28 -0.30
C LEU A 96 -4.30 7.09 -0.67
N LEU A 97 -4.40 6.09 0.21
CA LEU A 97 -5.17 4.88 0.00
C LEU A 97 -6.51 4.86 0.77
N SER A 98 -6.96 6.03 1.27
CA SER A 98 -8.15 6.17 2.12
C SER A 98 -9.42 5.57 1.53
N ASP A 99 -9.62 5.68 0.22
CA ASP A 99 -10.78 5.12 -0.48
C ASP A 99 -10.65 3.61 -0.75
N ARG A 100 -9.42 3.11 -0.76
CA ARG A 100 -9.08 1.78 -1.22
C ARG A 100 -8.94 0.77 -0.09
N VAL A 101 -8.18 1.10 0.95
CA VAL A 101 -7.85 0.19 2.04
C VAL A 101 -9.11 -0.32 2.77
N PRO A 102 -10.13 0.51 3.07
CA PRO A 102 -11.37 0.04 3.67
C PRO A 102 -12.11 -0.97 2.79
N LEU A 103 -12.19 -0.70 1.49
CA LEU A 103 -12.83 -1.61 0.55
C LEU A 103 -12.09 -2.95 0.46
N GLN A 104 -10.77 -2.92 0.35
CA GLN A 104 -9.93 -4.13 0.34
C GLN A 104 -10.13 -4.95 1.62
N ARG A 105 -10.20 -4.30 2.78
CA ARG A 105 -10.45 -4.96 4.06
C ARG A 105 -11.80 -5.66 4.08
N ARG A 106 -12.87 -4.97 3.69
CA ARG A 106 -14.22 -5.59 3.60
C ARG A 106 -14.27 -6.76 2.63
N LEU A 107 -13.62 -6.65 1.47
CA LEU A 107 -13.56 -7.73 0.48
C LEU A 107 -12.76 -8.93 1.02
N LYS A 108 -11.62 -8.70 1.67
CA LYS A 108 -10.83 -9.77 2.32
C LYS A 108 -11.61 -10.50 3.41
N ASP A 109 -12.33 -9.79 4.25
CA ASP A 109 -13.11 -10.37 5.34
C ASP A 109 -14.28 -11.23 4.84
N ARG A 110 -14.81 -10.92 3.65
CA ARG A 110 -15.95 -11.63 3.04
C ARG A 110 -15.55 -12.71 2.04
N SER A 111 -14.28 -12.76 1.62
CA SER A 111 -13.80 -13.66 0.58
C SER A 111 -12.62 -14.50 1.09
N PRO A 112 -12.81 -15.83 1.28
CA PRO A 112 -11.71 -16.73 1.62
C PRO A 112 -10.59 -16.73 0.58
N ALA A 113 -10.89 -16.55 -0.71
CA ALA A 113 -9.91 -16.48 -1.78
C ALA A 113 -9.01 -15.25 -1.64
N LEU A 114 -9.59 -14.10 -1.31
CA LEU A 114 -8.82 -12.87 -1.08
C LEU A 114 -8.09 -12.89 0.27
N ALA A 115 -8.65 -13.50 1.30
CA ALA A 115 -8.01 -13.64 2.62
C ALA A 115 -6.71 -14.45 2.55
N GLN A 116 -6.66 -15.47 1.68
CA GLN A 116 -5.48 -16.32 1.48
C GLN A 116 -4.49 -15.75 0.45
N SER A 117 -4.87 -14.69 -0.26
CA SER A 117 -3.96 -14.08 -1.23
C SER A 117 -2.78 -13.43 -0.52
N SER A 118 -1.56 -13.71 -1.00
CA SER A 118 -0.31 -13.11 -0.51
C SER A 118 -0.13 -11.64 -0.97
N TRP A 119 -1.16 -11.03 -1.52
CA TRP A 119 -1.11 -9.64 -1.94
C TRP A 119 -0.99 -8.72 -0.74
N ASP A 120 0.15 -8.07 -0.66
CA ASP A 120 0.46 -7.15 0.43
C ASP A 120 -0.29 -5.83 0.25
N VAL A 121 -0.79 -5.28 1.36
CA VAL A 121 -1.45 -3.95 1.38
C VAL A 121 -0.51 -2.85 0.89
N VAL A 122 0.79 -3.06 1.06
CA VAL A 122 1.82 -2.06 0.75
C VAL A 122 2.17 -1.99 -0.75
N GLY A 123 2.03 -3.10 -1.48
CA GLY A 123 2.37 -3.19 -2.90
C GLY A 123 3.88 -3.17 -3.19
N GLU A 124 4.32 -4.06 -4.10
CA GLU A 124 5.74 -4.26 -4.43
C GLU A 124 6.44 -2.98 -4.91
N GLN A 125 5.73 -2.14 -5.67
CA GLN A 125 6.32 -0.94 -6.26
C GLN A 125 6.65 0.12 -5.19
N PHE A 126 5.76 0.31 -4.21
CA PHE A 126 6.03 1.22 -3.10
C PHE A 126 7.19 0.72 -2.25
N LEU A 127 7.25 -0.59 -1.96
CA LEU A 127 8.36 -1.21 -1.24
C LEU A 127 9.70 -1.01 -1.95
N THR A 128 9.71 -1.16 -3.27
CA THR A 128 10.91 -0.94 -4.10
C THR A 128 11.35 0.52 -4.02
N ASP A 129 10.43 1.46 -4.28
CA ASP A 129 10.73 2.89 -4.23
C ASP A 129 11.19 3.32 -2.82
N LEU A 130 10.59 2.77 -1.76
CA LEU A 130 10.99 3.08 -0.37
C LEU A 130 12.38 2.55 -0.03
N ARG A 131 12.73 1.34 -0.48
CA ARG A 131 14.08 0.77 -0.29
C ARG A 131 15.13 1.57 -1.05
N GLU A 132 14.87 1.95 -2.29
CA GLU A 132 15.76 2.82 -3.08
C GLU A 132 15.95 4.18 -2.40
N TRP A 133 14.87 4.77 -1.92
CA TRP A 133 14.91 6.05 -1.22
C TRP A 133 15.72 5.96 0.08
N THR A 134 15.51 4.93 0.90
CA THR A 134 16.28 4.73 2.14
C THR A 134 17.76 4.48 1.86
N ALA A 135 18.08 3.69 0.83
CA ALA A 135 19.46 3.42 0.43
C ALA A 135 20.19 4.69 0.00
N SER A 136 19.52 5.63 -0.68
CA SER A 136 20.12 6.91 -1.11
C SER A 136 20.48 7.84 0.06
N ARG A 137 19.95 7.61 1.26
CA ARG A 137 20.16 8.41 2.48
C ARG A 137 21.07 7.74 3.50
N THR A 138 21.60 6.56 3.21
CA THR A 138 22.31 5.74 4.18
C THR A 138 23.76 5.56 3.76
N SER A 139 24.69 5.65 4.72
CA SER A 139 26.10 5.33 4.53
C SER A 139 26.29 3.80 4.42
N GLU A 140 27.30 3.33 3.68
CA GLU A 140 27.57 1.89 3.45
C GLU A 140 27.68 1.03 4.74
N GLY A 141 27.98 1.63 5.89
CA GLY A 141 28.11 0.91 7.17
C GLY A 141 26.81 0.70 7.94
N ASP A 142 25.68 1.30 7.54
CA ASP A 142 24.43 1.32 8.33
C ASP A 142 23.28 0.45 7.75
N THR A 143 23.60 -0.40 6.78
CA THR A 143 22.62 -1.22 6.04
C THR A 143 21.76 -2.08 6.96
N MET A 144 22.35 -2.69 8.01
CA MET A 144 21.60 -3.53 8.95
C MET A 144 20.60 -2.73 9.78
N ASN A 145 20.98 -1.54 10.25
CA ASN A 145 20.10 -0.65 11.01
C ASN A 145 18.92 -0.15 10.15
N VAL A 146 19.18 0.21 8.89
CA VAL A 146 18.15 0.59 7.93
C VAL A 146 17.17 -0.56 7.68
N ALA A 147 17.69 -1.77 7.44
CA ALA A 147 16.84 -2.95 7.24
C ALA A 147 15.98 -3.25 8.48
N LEU A 148 16.56 -3.13 9.68
CA LEU A 148 15.82 -3.28 10.92
C LEU A 148 14.69 -2.25 11.05
N LYS A 149 14.98 -0.97 10.81
CA LYS A 149 13.98 0.11 10.88
C LYS A 149 12.85 -0.12 9.87
N LEU A 150 13.16 -0.50 8.63
CA LEU A 150 12.15 -0.85 7.62
C LEU A 150 11.26 -2.00 8.09
N ASN A 151 11.86 -3.08 8.59
CA ASN A 151 11.10 -4.24 9.06
C ASN A 151 10.20 -3.90 10.26
N LEU A 152 10.69 -3.10 11.21
CA LEU A 152 9.88 -2.60 12.33
C LEU A 152 8.72 -1.73 11.87
N ALA A 153 8.96 -0.84 10.91
CA ALA A 153 7.93 0.04 10.36
C ALA A 153 6.83 -0.76 9.63
N PHE A 154 7.20 -1.80 8.87
CA PHE A 154 6.22 -2.70 8.24
C PHE A 154 5.51 -3.59 9.25
N ALA A 155 6.18 -4.08 10.28
CA ALA A 155 5.54 -4.81 11.37
C ALA A 155 4.50 -3.94 12.09
N ALA A 156 4.82 -2.67 12.35
CA ALA A 156 3.88 -1.70 12.93
C ALA A 156 2.66 -1.48 12.03
N GLN A 157 2.87 -1.35 10.71
CA GLN A 157 1.77 -1.21 9.75
C GLN A 157 0.90 -2.48 9.67
N SER A 158 1.52 -3.66 9.61
CA SER A 158 0.79 -4.94 9.60
C SER A 158 -0.06 -5.09 10.85
N THR A 159 0.52 -4.83 12.04
CA THR A 159 -0.21 -4.87 13.31
C THR A 159 -1.41 -3.92 13.32
N ALA A 160 -1.23 -2.69 12.84
CA ALA A 160 -2.31 -1.72 12.77
C ALA A 160 -3.44 -2.20 11.84
N TYR A 161 -3.10 -2.78 10.69
CA TYR A 161 -4.05 -3.31 9.72
C TYR A 161 -4.77 -4.57 10.25
N GLU A 162 -4.05 -5.51 10.84
CA GLU A 162 -4.61 -6.76 11.36
C GLU A 162 -5.58 -6.53 12.54
N THR A 163 -5.29 -5.54 13.37
CA THR A 163 -6.10 -5.19 14.54
C THR A 163 -7.26 -4.23 14.23
N TRP A 164 -7.35 -3.73 13.00
CA TRP A 164 -8.44 -2.86 12.55
C TRP A 164 -9.58 -3.67 11.96
N GLY A 165 -10.82 -3.44 12.42
CA GLY A 165 -12.00 -4.11 11.94
C GLY A 165 -12.51 -3.55 10.60
N ALA A 166 -13.10 -4.40 9.75
CA ALA A 166 -13.61 -4.00 8.44
C ALA A 166 -14.73 -2.94 8.48
N ASP A 167 -15.50 -2.92 9.58
CA ASP A 167 -16.61 -1.99 9.79
C ASP A 167 -16.21 -0.75 10.60
N GLU A 168 -14.95 -0.66 11.05
CA GLU A 168 -14.44 0.52 11.75
C GLU A 168 -14.06 1.63 10.75
N PRO A 169 -14.19 2.91 11.14
CA PRO A 169 -13.74 4.04 10.32
C PRO A 169 -12.26 3.95 9.93
N PHE A 170 -11.91 4.43 8.75
CA PHE A 170 -10.52 4.43 8.29
C PHE A 170 -9.58 5.29 9.17
N GLU A 171 -10.13 6.31 9.80
CA GLU A 171 -9.43 7.15 10.78
C GLU A 171 -8.93 6.35 11.98
N ASP A 172 -9.62 5.27 12.35
CA ASP A 172 -9.20 4.38 13.43
C ASP A 172 -8.00 3.54 13.03
N TYR A 173 -7.95 3.10 11.76
CA TYR A 173 -6.75 2.48 11.22
C TYR A 173 -5.55 3.44 11.23
N LEU A 174 -5.71 4.68 10.76
CA LEU A 174 -4.63 5.67 10.77
C LEU A 174 -4.16 5.98 12.19
N ARG A 175 -5.06 6.03 13.16
CA ARG A 175 -4.73 6.22 14.57
C ARG A 175 -3.92 5.04 15.11
N ARG A 176 -4.31 3.80 14.80
CA ARG A 176 -3.57 2.58 15.16
C ARG A 176 -2.19 2.56 14.50
N LEU A 177 -2.10 2.91 13.21
CA LEU A 177 -0.83 3.01 12.49
C LEU A 177 0.13 4.00 13.18
N LYS A 178 -0.33 5.21 13.47
CA LYS A 178 0.46 6.22 14.17
C LYS A 178 0.89 5.73 15.55
N TYR A 179 0.00 5.07 16.30
CA TYR A 179 0.31 4.47 17.60
C TYR A 179 1.37 3.38 17.48
N CYS A 180 1.20 2.43 16.56
CA CYS A 180 2.15 1.32 16.37
C CYS A 180 3.53 1.82 15.94
N LEU A 181 3.60 2.80 15.02
CA LEU A 181 4.87 3.41 14.60
C LEU A 181 5.55 4.14 15.76
N HIS A 182 4.80 4.85 16.59
CA HIS A 182 5.34 5.51 17.78
C HIS A 182 5.87 4.47 18.80
N ALA A 183 5.11 3.42 19.06
CA ALA A 183 5.49 2.36 20.01
C ALA A 183 6.70 1.53 19.53
N ALA A 184 6.86 1.36 18.21
CA ALA A 184 7.98 0.65 17.60
C ALA A 184 9.21 1.53 17.36
N ALA A 185 9.15 2.82 17.70
CA ALA A 185 10.29 3.73 17.50
C ALA A 185 11.53 3.20 18.22
N PRO A 186 12.67 2.98 17.49
CA PRO A 186 13.88 2.50 18.12
C PRO A 186 14.34 3.51 19.18
N MET A 187 14.51 3.06 20.41
CA MET A 187 15.25 3.83 21.40
C MET A 187 16.66 4.03 20.84
N GLY A 188 17.20 5.25 20.98
CA GLY A 188 18.58 5.55 20.55
C GLY A 188 19.56 4.50 21.05
N PRO A 189 20.73 4.32 20.42
CA PRO A 189 21.73 3.38 20.88
C PRO A 189 21.96 3.62 22.37
N PRO A 190 22.10 2.56 23.17
CA PRO A 190 22.40 2.71 24.58
C PRO A 190 23.65 3.59 24.71
N GLU A 191 23.58 4.58 25.58
CA GLU A 191 24.76 5.39 25.88
C GLU A 191 25.92 4.44 26.24
N PRO A 192 27.14 4.68 25.71
CA PRO A 192 28.28 3.85 26.09
C PRO A 192 28.38 3.94 27.61
N THR A 193 28.16 2.83 28.28
CA THR A 193 28.40 2.72 29.72
C THR A 193 29.85 3.14 29.94
N SER A 194 30.06 4.33 30.45
CA SER A 194 31.34 4.80 30.95
C SER A 194 31.76 3.85 32.08
N GLY A 195 32.50 2.80 31.67
CA GLY A 195 33.16 1.90 32.63
C GLY A 195 34.18 2.71 33.42
N SER A 196 33.98 2.73 34.72
CA SER A 196 34.90 3.19 35.71
C SER A 196 36.07 2.25 35.82
#